data_eb21e706ee5adbce7ffbf80a4bec1734
#
_entry.id   eb21e706ee5adbce7ffbf80a4bec1734
#
_cell.length_a   1.000
_cell.length_b   1.000
_cell.length_c   1.000
_cell.angle_alpha   90.00
_cell.angle_beta   90.00
_cell.angle_gamma   90.00
#
_symmetry.space_group_name_H-M   'P 1'
#
loop_
_entity.id
_entity.type
_entity.pdbx_description
1 polymer ?
#
loop_
_entity_poly.entity_id
_entity_poly.type
_entity_poly.pdbx_seq_one_letter_code
_entity_poly.pdbx_strand_id
1 'polypeptide(L)'
;DLHKAIRRQRQMCIRDSICVVVMAVLTGVYVIVGGYMATALNDLIQGIIMLFGIVAVIAAVLSGHGGFLAAVKELAHVPSDVMPGAYASFFGPDPLNLLGVVILTSLGTWGLPQMIQKFYAIKDEKAVHTGTIISTLFAVVVSGGCYFLGGFSQISGVTEAADGSVAYDTIIPTMLSSLPDILIGIVIVLVLSASMSTLSSLVLTSS
;
A
#
# COMPACT_ATOMS: atom_id res chain seq x y z
N ASP A 1 -16.27 0.17 32.59
CA ASP A 1 -15.63 0.58 31.32
C ASP A 1 -15.13 -0.59 30.47
N LEU A 2 -14.74 -1.73 31.08
CA LEU A 2 -14.33 -2.94 30.37
C LEU A 2 -15.43 -3.49 29.44
N HIS A 3 -16.68 -3.48 29.86
CA HIS A 3 -17.82 -3.91 29.04
C HIS A 3 -18.07 -3.02 27.82
N LYS A 4 -17.76 -1.73 27.90
CA LYS A 4 -17.85 -0.82 26.74
C LYS A 4 -16.72 -1.06 25.74
N ALA A 5 -15.51 -1.34 26.23
CA ALA A 5 -14.37 -1.67 25.39
C ALA A 5 -14.59 -2.99 24.64
N ILE A 6 -15.06 -4.05 25.33
CA ILE A 6 -15.38 -5.35 24.74
C ILE A 6 -16.51 -5.23 23.70
N ARG A 7 -17.54 -4.42 23.94
CA ARG A 7 -18.61 -4.16 22.96
C ARG A 7 -18.10 -3.45 21.72
N ARG A 8 -17.24 -2.43 21.86
CA ARG A 8 -16.63 -1.74 20.71
C ARG A 8 -15.78 -2.68 19.88
N GLN A 9 -14.98 -3.51 20.52
CA GLN A 9 -14.13 -4.50 19.87
C GLN A 9 -14.97 -5.54 19.11
N ARG A 10 -16.07 -6.05 19.68
CA ARG A 10 -17.00 -6.94 18.98
C ARG A 10 -17.70 -6.27 17.79
N GLN A 11 -18.11 -5.01 17.93
CA GLN A 11 -18.75 -4.28 16.82
C GLN A 11 -17.77 -4.00 15.67
N MET A 12 -16.49 -3.72 15.96
CA MET A 12 -15.45 -3.63 14.96
C MET A 12 -15.27 -4.97 14.23
N CYS A 13 -15.08 -6.07 14.95
CA CYS A 13 -14.90 -7.39 14.33
C CYS A 13 -16.09 -7.81 13.44
N ILE A 14 -17.33 -7.50 13.83
CA ILE A 14 -18.52 -7.81 13.02
C ILE A 14 -18.56 -6.96 11.76
N ARG A 15 -18.26 -5.67 11.85
CA ARG A 15 -18.17 -4.78 10.68
C ARG A 15 -17.10 -5.22 9.70
N ASP A 16 -15.91 -5.54 10.20
CA ASP A 16 -14.80 -6.01 9.38
C ASP A 16 -15.14 -7.32 8.69
N SER A 17 -15.75 -8.27 9.40
CA SER A 17 -16.21 -9.53 8.81
C SER A 17 -17.24 -9.33 7.71
N ILE A 18 -18.19 -8.41 7.88
CA ILE A 18 -19.19 -8.09 6.85
C ILE A 18 -18.49 -7.48 5.62
N CYS A 19 -17.57 -6.53 5.81
CA CYS A 19 -16.81 -5.94 4.71
C CYS A 19 -16.01 -7.00 3.93
N VAL A 20 -15.33 -7.89 4.63
CA VAL A 20 -14.57 -8.99 4.00
C VAL A 20 -15.50 -9.92 3.20
N VAL A 21 -16.64 -10.31 3.75
CA VAL A 21 -17.61 -11.17 3.06
C VAL A 21 -18.19 -10.47 1.82
N VAL A 22 -18.56 -9.19 1.93
CA VAL A 22 -19.08 -8.41 0.79
C VAL A 22 -18.02 -8.30 -0.31
N MET A 23 -16.77 -8.00 0.04
CA MET A 23 -15.67 -7.93 -0.91
C MET A 23 -15.41 -9.29 -1.57
N ALA A 24 -15.42 -10.38 -0.81
CA ALA A 24 -15.22 -11.73 -1.34
C ALA A 24 -16.34 -12.12 -2.30
N VAL A 25 -17.60 -11.84 -1.96
CA VAL A 25 -18.75 -12.13 -2.83
C VAL A 25 -18.68 -11.30 -4.12
N LEU A 26 -18.45 -10.00 -4.02
CA LEU A 26 -18.30 -9.12 -5.20
C LEU A 26 -17.18 -9.61 -6.11
N THR A 27 -16.03 -9.90 -5.54
CA THR A 27 -14.87 -10.41 -6.30
C THR A 27 -15.18 -11.76 -6.93
N GLY A 28 -15.78 -12.69 -6.19
CA GLY A 28 -16.18 -13.99 -6.71
C GLY A 28 -17.15 -13.88 -7.88
N VAL A 29 -18.17 -13.04 -7.76
CA VAL A 29 -19.18 -12.85 -8.83
C VAL A 29 -18.52 -12.34 -10.12
N TYR A 30 -17.71 -11.29 -10.07
CA TYR A 30 -17.13 -10.76 -11.30
C TYR A 30 -16.04 -11.67 -11.88
N VAL A 31 -15.31 -12.43 -11.06
CA VAL A 31 -14.33 -13.42 -11.53
C VAL A 31 -15.01 -14.59 -12.23
N ILE A 32 -16.10 -15.13 -11.63
CA ILE A 32 -16.83 -16.27 -12.20
C ILE A 32 -17.54 -15.87 -13.51
N VAL A 33 -18.20 -14.70 -13.53
CA VAL A 33 -18.99 -14.26 -14.70
C VAL A 33 -18.07 -13.73 -15.81
N GLY A 34 -17.01 -13.01 -15.45
CA GLY A 34 -16.16 -12.30 -16.40
C GLY A 34 -14.90 -13.04 -16.83
N GLY A 35 -14.47 -14.05 -16.09
CA GLY A 35 -13.26 -14.82 -16.37
C GLY A 35 -11.98 -13.98 -16.38
N TYR A 36 -10.92 -14.51 -16.98
CA TYR A 36 -9.59 -13.88 -17.00
C TYR A 36 -9.58 -12.48 -17.67
N MET A 37 -10.33 -12.30 -18.77
CA MET A 37 -10.32 -11.03 -19.50
C MET A 37 -10.95 -9.90 -18.70
N ALA A 38 -12.04 -10.15 -18.01
CA ALA A 38 -12.70 -9.15 -17.16
C ALA A 38 -11.85 -8.79 -15.94
N THR A 39 -11.17 -9.77 -15.33
CA THR A 39 -10.24 -9.51 -14.22
C THR A 39 -9.07 -8.69 -14.69
N ALA A 40 -8.47 -8.97 -15.84
CA ALA A 40 -7.36 -8.20 -16.39
C ALA A 40 -7.74 -6.74 -16.69
N LEU A 41 -8.95 -6.50 -17.24
CA LEU A 41 -9.45 -5.15 -17.48
C LEU A 41 -9.72 -4.40 -16.18
N ASN A 42 -10.30 -5.07 -15.20
CA ASN A 42 -10.55 -4.51 -13.87
C ASN A 42 -9.23 -4.15 -13.16
N ASP A 43 -8.24 -5.03 -13.22
CA ASP A 43 -6.88 -4.79 -12.68
C ASP A 43 -6.22 -3.57 -13.34
N LEU A 44 -6.41 -3.38 -14.65
CA LEU A 44 -5.91 -2.19 -15.36
C LEU A 44 -6.54 -0.90 -14.84
N ILE A 45 -7.88 -0.88 -14.69
CA ILE A 45 -8.62 0.29 -14.19
C ILE A 45 -8.18 0.59 -12.75
N GLN A 46 -8.10 -0.42 -11.90
CA GLN A 46 -7.65 -0.29 -10.53
C GLN A 46 -6.19 0.18 -10.44
N GLY A 47 -5.32 -0.31 -11.34
CA GLY A 47 -3.94 0.15 -11.44
C GLY A 47 -3.84 1.64 -11.78
N ILE A 48 -4.67 2.12 -12.70
CA ILE A 48 -4.74 3.55 -13.04
C ILE A 48 -5.20 4.37 -11.82
N ILE A 49 -6.23 3.92 -11.11
CA ILE A 49 -6.71 4.58 -9.88
C ILE A 49 -5.60 4.63 -8.83
N MET A 50 -4.87 3.53 -8.64
CA MET A 50 -3.74 3.48 -7.69
C MET A 50 -2.63 4.45 -8.07
N LEU A 51 -2.28 4.55 -9.35
CA LEU A 51 -1.23 5.46 -9.84
C LEU A 51 -1.58 6.93 -9.54
N PHE A 52 -2.78 7.36 -9.90
CA PHE A 52 -3.22 8.73 -9.64
C PHE A 52 -3.43 8.99 -8.14
N GLY A 53 -3.97 8.02 -7.42
CA GLY A 53 -4.22 8.14 -5.99
C GLY A 53 -2.94 8.33 -5.19
N ILE A 54 -1.91 7.52 -5.44
CA ILE A 54 -0.63 7.66 -4.69
C ILE A 54 0.06 8.99 -5.00
N VAL A 55 0.04 9.44 -6.27
CA VAL A 55 0.62 10.73 -6.63
C VAL A 55 -0.13 11.88 -5.96
N ALA A 56 -1.47 11.83 -5.93
CA ALA A 56 -2.28 12.85 -5.26
C ALA A 56 -2.01 12.92 -3.75
N VAL A 57 -1.89 11.76 -3.09
CA VAL A 57 -1.58 11.69 -1.66
C VAL A 57 -0.19 12.23 -1.37
N ILE A 58 0.82 11.85 -2.16
CA ILE A 58 2.19 12.38 -2.01
C ILE A 58 2.19 13.90 -2.16
N ALA A 59 1.54 14.42 -3.19
CA ALA A 59 1.46 15.85 -3.42
C ALA A 59 0.78 16.58 -2.25
N ALA A 60 -0.28 16.01 -1.69
CA ALA A 60 -1.01 16.60 -0.57
C ALA A 60 -0.17 16.58 0.72
N VAL A 61 0.48 15.48 1.05
CA VAL A 61 1.36 15.36 2.22
C VAL A 61 2.51 16.36 2.11
N LEU A 62 3.18 16.43 0.96
CA LEU A 62 4.28 17.37 0.75
C LEU A 62 3.81 18.83 0.81
N SER A 63 2.64 19.15 0.28
CA SER A 63 2.10 20.50 0.35
C SER A 63 1.79 20.93 1.79
N GLY A 64 1.35 20.00 2.63
CA GLY A 64 1.11 20.23 4.06
C GLY A 64 2.38 20.55 4.85
N HIS A 65 3.53 20.06 4.41
CA HIS A 65 4.84 20.30 5.03
C HIS A 65 5.69 21.38 4.30
N GLY A 66 5.07 22.21 3.44
CA GLY A 66 5.78 23.28 2.74
C GLY A 66 6.64 22.82 1.56
N GLY A 67 6.39 21.63 1.02
CA GLY A 67 7.06 21.05 -0.13
C GLY A 67 8.15 20.03 0.23
N PHE A 68 8.70 19.39 -0.80
CA PHE A 68 9.66 18.29 -0.64
C PHE A 68 10.88 18.64 0.20
N LEU A 69 11.54 19.77 -0.09
CA LEU A 69 12.75 20.17 0.63
C LEU A 69 12.48 20.52 2.09
N ALA A 70 11.33 21.12 2.38
CA ALA A 70 10.94 21.45 3.75
C ALA A 70 10.65 20.16 4.54
N ALA A 71 9.92 19.23 3.97
CA ALA A 71 9.62 17.92 4.56
C ALA A 71 10.89 17.10 4.84
N VAL A 72 11.86 17.08 3.92
CA VAL A 72 13.15 16.39 4.14
C VAL A 72 13.97 17.07 5.24
N LYS A 73 13.96 18.40 5.33
CA LYS A 73 14.62 19.12 6.43
C LYS A 73 13.96 18.80 7.77
N GLU A 74 12.66 18.76 7.83
CA GLU A 74 11.90 18.39 9.01
C GLU A 74 12.25 16.95 9.44
N LEU A 75 12.32 16.02 8.49
CA LEU A 75 12.74 14.62 8.73
C LEU A 75 14.17 14.53 9.27
N ALA A 76 15.09 15.41 8.82
CA ALA A 76 16.45 15.46 9.31
C ALA A 76 16.57 15.94 10.77
N HIS A 77 15.55 16.62 11.28
CA HIS A 77 15.51 17.08 12.68
C HIS A 77 14.86 16.07 13.63
N VAL A 78 14.25 14.99 13.10
CA VAL A 78 13.69 13.92 13.93
C VAL A 78 14.81 13.23 14.70
N PRO A 79 14.71 13.11 16.05
CA PRO A 79 15.71 12.45 16.86
C PRO A 79 15.88 10.97 16.43
N SER A 80 17.13 10.54 16.31
CA SER A 80 17.48 9.15 16.03
C SER A 80 18.58 8.70 16.99
N ASP A 81 18.45 7.48 17.51
CA ASP A 81 19.42 6.89 18.43
C ASP A 81 20.75 6.54 17.76
N VAL A 82 20.80 6.50 16.41
CA VAL A 82 21.98 6.09 15.64
C VAL A 82 22.86 7.30 15.29
N MET A 83 22.29 8.28 14.61
CA MET A 83 22.97 9.53 14.26
C MET A 83 21.98 10.64 13.92
N PRO A 84 22.35 11.93 14.11
CA PRO A 84 21.52 13.04 13.69
C PRO A 84 21.23 12.99 12.18
N GLY A 85 19.95 13.14 11.79
CA GLY A 85 19.54 13.12 10.39
C GLY A 85 19.50 11.72 9.74
N ALA A 86 19.58 10.64 10.52
CA ALA A 86 19.54 9.27 9.99
C ALA A 86 18.31 8.99 9.12
N TYR A 87 17.15 9.53 9.49
CA TYR A 87 15.90 9.34 8.73
C TYR A 87 15.88 10.07 7.37
N ALA A 88 16.69 11.12 7.20
CA ALA A 88 16.88 11.80 5.93
C ALA A 88 18.04 11.23 5.10
N SER A 89 18.78 10.24 5.63
CA SER A 89 19.87 9.60 4.92
C SER A 89 19.38 8.56 3.92
N PHE A 90 20.16 8.30 2.88
CA PHE A 90 19.82 7.35 1.82
C PHE A 90 19.66 5.91 2.34
N PHE A 91 20.42 5.53 3.36
CA PHE A 91 20.39 4.17 3.93
C PHE A 91 19.57 4.06 5.21
N GLY A 92 19.00 5.17 5.70
CA GLY A 92 18.24 5.19 6.94
C GLY A 92 19.06 4.87 8.20
N PRO A 93 18.39 4.69 9.35
CA PRO A 93 19.06 4.39 10.62
C PRO A 93 19.62 2.96 10.72
N ASP A 94 19.08 2.00 9.95
CA ASP A 94 19.50 0.60 9.97
C ASP A 94 19.67 0.05 8.55
N PRO A 95 20.88 0.18 7.96
CA PRO A 95 21.17 -0.29 6.61
C PRO A 95 21.04 -1.79 6.41
N LEU A 96 21.35 -2.59 7.44
CA LEU A 96 21.27 -4.05 7.35
C LEU A 96 19.83 -4.54 7.29
N ASN A 97 18.96 -3.98 8.11
CA ASN A 97 17.53 -4.28 8.08
C ASN A 97 16.91 -3.84 6.75
N LEU A 98 17.26 -2.64 6.25
CA LEU A 98 16.84 -2.16 4.94
C LEU A 98 17.25 -3.14 3.84
N LEU A 99 18.50 -3.61 3.83
CA LEU A 99 18.99 -4.59 2.86
C LEU A 99 18.19 -5.91 2.98
N GLY A 100 17.92 -6.37 4.20
CA GLY A 100 17.09 -7.56 4.44
C GLY A 100 15.68 -7.42 3.86
N VAL A 101 15.03 -6.29 4.08
CA VAL A 101 13.69 -6.00 3.52
C VAL A 101 13.73 -5.95 1.99
N VAL A 102 14.74 -5.30 1.40
CA VAL A 102 14.90 -5.22 -0.07
C VAL A 102 15.08 -6.62 -0.67
N ILE A 103 15.92 -7.46 -0.09
CA ILE A 103 16.12 -8.84 -0.55
C ILE A 103 14.84 -9.65 -0.42
N LEU A 104 14.17 -9.58 0.74
CA LEU A 104 12.93 -10.31 1.02
C LEU A 104 11.82 -9.92 0.04
N THR A 105 11.61 -8.64 -0.17
CA THR A 105 10.55 -8.14 -1.08
C THR A 105 10.86 -8.39 -2.55
N SER A 106 12.13 -8.31 -2.95
CA SER A 106 12.52 -8.53 -4.34
C SER A 106 12.50 -10.01 -4.73
N LEU A 107 13.07 -10.89 -3.89
CA LEU A 107 13.14 -12.33 -4.20
C LEU A 107 11.87 -13.08 -3.79
N GLY A 108 11.20 -12.66 -2.72
CA GLY A 108 10.00 -13.33 -2.21
C GLY A 108 8.83 -13.32 -3.18
N THR A 109 8.74 -12.30 -4.04
CA THR A 109 7.67 -12.19 -5.03
C THR A 109 7.84 -13.10 -6.25
N TRP A 110 9.06 -13.58 -6.54
CA TRP A 110 9.32 -14.41 -7.72
C TRP A 110 8.67 -15.79 -7.66
N GLY A 111 8.49 -16.34 -6.47
CA GLY A 111 7.89 -17.67 -6.25
C GLY A 111 6.35 -17.68 -6.23
N LEU A 112 5.69 -16.55 -6.40
CA LEU A 112 4.23 -16.49 -6.33
C LEU A 112 3.56 -17.09 -7.56
N PRO A 113 2.68 -18.10 -7.41
CA PRO A 113 2.01 -18.77 -8.54
C PRO A 113 1.23 -17.80 -9.43
N GLN A 114 0.64 -16.76 -8.85
CA GLN A 114 -0.10 -15.73 -9.58
C GLN A 114 0.75 -14.91 -10.55
N MET A 115 2.04 -14.77 -10.27
CA MET A 115 2.97 -14.11 -11.21
C MET A 115 3.26 -15.00 -12.41
N ILE A 116 3.49 -16.28 -12.17
CA ILE A 116 3.78 -17.26 -13.24
C ILE A 116 2.56 -17.41 -14.15
N GLN A 117 1.35 -17.49 -13.62
CA GLN A 117 0.13 -17.63 -14.40
C GLN A 117 -0.06 -16.47 -15.40
N LYS A 118 0.29 -15.24 -15.03
CA LYS A 118 0.19 -14.08 -15.93
C LYS A 118 1.10 -14.20 -17.15
N PHE A 119 2.26 -14.85 -17.03
CA PHE A 119 3.16 -15.08 -18.16
C PHE A 119 2.59 -16.06 -19.18
N TYR A 120 1.82 -17.07 -18.77
CA TYR A 120 1.20 -18.01 -19.70
C TYR A 120 0.10 -17.39 -20.57
N ALA A 121 -0.46 -16.26 -20.15
CA ALA A 121 -1.51 -15.55 -20.89
C ALA A 121 -0.95 -14.60 -21.97
N ILE A 122 0.37 -14.39 -22.04
CA ILE A 122 1.00 -13.45 -22.97
C ILE A 122 1.24 -14.14 -24.32
N LYS A 123 0.83 -13.49 -25.43
CA LYS A 123 0.83 -14.08 -26.76
C LYS A 123 2.19 -14.10 -27.46
N ASP A 124 3.01 -13.07 -27.26
CA ASP A 124 4.25 -12.89 -27.97
C ASP A 124 5.34 -12.21 -27.12
N GLU A 125 6.60 -12.33 -27.56
CA GLU A 125 7.77 -11.81 -26.88
C GLU A 125 7.77 -10.27 -26.82
N LYS A 126 7.22 -9.59 -27.84
CA LYS A 126 7.08 -8.14 -27.86
C LYS A 126 6.14 -7.65 -26.74
N ALA A 127 5.04 -8.38 -26.50
CA ALA A 127 4.11 -8.06 -25.43
C ALA A 127 4.76 -8.25 -24.05
N VAL A 128 5.61 -9.27 -23.88
CA VAL A 128 6.41 -9.46 -22.66
C VAL A 128 7.30 -8.25 -22.39
N HIS A 129 8.08 -7.82 -23.40
CA HIS A 129 9.02 -6.70 -23.24
C HIS A 129 8.29 -5.39 -22.91
N THR A 130 7.20 -5.08 -23.62
CA THR A 130 6.40 -3.87 -23.36
C THR A 130 5.74 -3.94 -21.99
N GLY A 131 5.18 -5.10 -21.63
CA GLY A 131 4.57 -5.32 -20.32
C GLY A 131 5.57 -5.16 -19.17
N THR A 132 6.80 -5.65 -19.35
CA THR A 132 7.88 -5.49 -18.36
C THR A 132 8.22 -4.01 -18.12
N ILE A 133 8.35 -3.21 -19.18
CA ILE A 133 8.62 -1.77 -19.02
C ILE A 133 7.48 -1.07 -18.28
N ILE A 134 6.24 -1.31 -18.69
CA ILE A 134 5.06 -0.67 -18.09
C ILE A 134 4.93 -1.08 -16.62
N SER A 135 5.07 -2.37 -16.31
CA SER A 135 4.96 -2.87 -14.93
C SER A 135 6.10 -2.36 -14.04
N THR A 136 7.31 -2.23 -14.58
CA THR A 136 8.45 -1.66 -13.84
C THR A 136 8.21 -0.18 -13.51
N LEU A 137 7.75 0.62 -14.48
CA LEU A 137 7.40 2.02 -14.24
C LEU A 137 6.27 2.15 -13.21
N PHE A 138 5.25 1.32 -13.33
CA PHE A 138 4.15 1.27 -12.37
C PHE A 138 4.65 0.92 -10.96
N ALA A 139 5.48 -0.12 -10.82
CA ALA A 139 6.04 -0.53 -9.55
C ALA A 139 6.93 0.56 -8.92
N VAL A 140 7.74 1.26 -9.70
CA VAL A 140 8.57 2.38 -9.21
C VAL A 140 7.69 3.49 -8.65
N VAL A 141 6.60 3.86 -9.33
CA VAL A 141 5.72 4.94 -8.86
C VAL A 141 4.89 4.50 -7.66
N VAL A 142 4.25 3.34 -7.72
CA VAL A 142 3.33 2.91 -6.66
C VAL A 142 4.08 2.41 -5.44
N SER A 143 4.98 1.44 -5.58
CA SER A 143 5.75 0.92 -4.45
C SER A 143 6.72 1.96 -3.91
N GLY A 144 7.44 2.66 -4.81
CA GLY A 144 8.33 3.75 -4.42
C GLY A 144 7.58 4.87 -3.71
N GLY A 145 6.37 5.22 -4.18
CA GLY A 145 5.49 6.19 -3.53
C GLY A 145 5.03 5.77 -2.14
N CYS A 146 4.66 4.50 -1.96
CA CYS A 146 4.28 3.96 -0.65
C CYS A 146 5.45 3.98 0.34
N TYR A 147 6.63 3.55 -0.07
CA TYR A 147 7.83 3.61 0.77
C TYR A 147 8.23 5.05 1.09
N PHE A 148 8.12 5.94 0.12
CA PHE A 148 8.37 7.37 0.31
C PHE A 148 7.44 7.98 1.36
N LEU A 149 6.12 7.73 1.27
CA LEU A 149 5.14 8.16 2.28
C LEU A 149 5.44 7.54 3.64
N GLY A 150 5.81 6.26 3.70
CA GLY A 150 6.21 5.58 4.93
C GLY A 150 7.40 6.27 5.61
N GLY A 151 8.37 6.77 4.84
CA GLY A 151 9.48 7.55 5.37
C GLY A 151 9.06 8.82 6.11
N PHE A 152 8.00 9.50 5.65
CA PHE A 152 7.45 10.70 6.30
C PHE A 152 6.55 10.40 7.50
N SER A 153 6.25 9.15 7.81
CA SER A 153 5.44 8.79 8.99
C SER A 153 6.08 9.27 10.30
N GLN A 154 7.40 9.37 10.35
CA GLN A 154 8.16 9.85 11.50
C GLN A 154 7.86 11.32 11.84
N ILE A 155 7.52 12.15 10.84
CA ILE A 155 7.16 13.57 11.06
C ILE A 155 5.73 13.66 11.60
N SER A 156 4.83 12.79 11.18
CA SER A 156 3.41 12.80 11.56
C SER A 156 3.15 12.32 12.99
N GLY A 157 4.18 11.92 13.72
CA GLY A 157 4.10 11.36 15.06
C GLY A 157 3.73 9.88 15.05
N VAL A 158 4.67 9.06 15.51
CA VAL A 158 4.42 7.62 15.69
C VAL A 158 3.55 7.44 16.92
N THR A 159 2.36 6.88 16.75
CA THR A 159 1.46 6.56 17.86
C THR A 159 1.98 5.30 18.56
N GLU A 160 2.33 5.42 19.85
CA GLU A 160 2.63 4.28 20.69
C GLU A 160 1.31 3.58 21.11
N ALA A 161 1.30 2.27 21.03
CA ALA A 161 0.23 1.46 21.59
C ALA A 161 0.29 1.49 23.13
N ALA A 162 -0.79 1.09 23.78
CA ALA A 162 -0.88 1.09 25.25
C ALA A 162 0.15 0.16 25.95
N ASP A 163 0.79 -0.72 25.20
CA ASP A 163 1.85 -1.64 25.64
C ASP A 163 3.28 -1.14 25.37
N GLY A 164 3.43 0.10 24.86
CA GLY A 164 4.72 0.70 24.50
C GLY A 164 5.28 0.23 23.16
N SER A 165 4.55 -0.58 22.40
CA SER A 165 4.93 -0.94 21.04
C SER A 165 4.45 0.10 20.01
N VAL A 166 5.09 0.14 18.85
CA VAL A 166 4.64 1.01 17.75
C VAL A 166 3.36 0.46 17.14
N ALA A 167 2.29 1.26 17.16
CA ALA A 167 1.01 0.90 16.57
C ALA A 167 1.04 1.11 15.04
N TYR A 168 1.69 0.22 14.31
CA TYR A 168 1.90 0.31 12.85
C TYR A 168 0.61 0.53 12.07
N ASP A 169 -0.50 -0.10 12.47
CA ASP A 169 -1.80 0.00 11.80
C ASP A 169 -2.45 1.39 11.91
N THR A 170 -2.02 2.20 12.85
CA THR A 170 -2.56 3.55 13.07
C THR A 170 -1.74 4.64 12.38
N ILE A 171 -0.54 4.35 11.92
CA ILE A 171 0.36 5.34 11.31
C ILE A 171 -0.29 5.99 10.09
N ILE A 172 -0.71 5.19 9.12
CA ILE A 172 -1.31 5.70 7.88
C ILE A 172 -2.64 6.42 8.14
N PRO A 173 -3.61 5.88 8.90
CA PRO A 173 -4.81 6.62 9.27
C PRO A 173 -4.53 7.96 9.97
N THR A 174 -3.55 8.01 10.87
CA THR A 174 -3.18 9.26 11.58
C THR A 174 -2.59 10.28 10.62
N MET A 175 -1.68 9.85 9.74
CA MET A 175 -1.06 10.70 8.72
C MET A 175 -2.11 11.27 7.75
N LEU A 176 -3.12 10.48 7.39
CA LEU A 176 -4.20 10.87 6.49
C LEU A 176 -5.27 11.72 7.17
N SER A 177 -5.41 11.67 8.49
CA SER A 177 -6.44 12.42 9.23
C SER A 177 -6.30 13.94 9.11
N SER A 178 -5.11 14.43 8.76
CA SER A 178 -4.83 15.84 8.50
C SER A 178 -5.18 16.30 7.08
N LEU A 179 -5.54 15.36 6.20
CA LEU A 179 -5.85 15.64 4.79
C LEU A 179 -7.35 15.99 4.60
N PRO A 180 -7.69 16.72 3.52
CA PRO A 180 -9.08 16.98 3.15
C PRO A 180 -9.87 15.68 2.93
N ASP A 181 -11.16 15.68 3.30
CA ASP A 181 -12.05 14.52 3.21
C ASP A 181 -12.08 13.84 1.82
N ILE A 182 -11.95 14.65 0.77
CA ILE A 182 -11.88 14.14 -0.61
C ILE A 182 -10.66 13.23 -0.83
N LEU A 183 -9.51 13.58 -0.26
CA LEU A 183 -8.29 12.76 -0.36
C LEU A 183 -8.39 11.49 0.48
N ILE A 184 -9.00 11.57 1.65
CA ILE A 184 -9.32 10.38 2.47
C ILE A 184 -10.20 9.42 1.66
N GLY A 185 -11.22 9.93 0.98
CA GLY A 185 -12.06 9.14 0.06
C GLY A 185 -11.25 8.46 -1.05
N ILE A 186 -10.32 9.16 -1.70
CA ILE A 186 -9.44 8.62 -2.73
C ILE A 186 -8.55 7.50 -2.15
N VAL A 187 -8.00 7.68 -0.95
CA VAL A 187 -7.19 6.64 -0.29
C VAL A 187 -8.01 5.40 0.02
N ILE A 188 -9.24 5.55 0.50
CA ILE A 188 -10.13 4.39 0.74
C ILE A 188 -10.37 3.63 -0.56
N VAL A 189 -10.70 4.33 -1.65
CA VAL A 189 -10.88 3.71 -2.97
C VAL A 189 -9.60 3.02 -3.45
N LEU A 190 -8.43 3.64 -3.23
CA LEU A 190 -7.12 3.07 -3.56
C LEU A 190 -6.86 1.76 -2.82
N VAL A 191 -7.08 1.73 -1.50
CA VAL A 191 -6.89 0.54 -0.67
C VAL A 191 -7.86 -0.58 -1.07
N LEU A 192 -9.14 -0.25 -1.30
CA LEU A 192 -10.13 -1.21 -1.76
C LEU A 192 -9.77 -1.77 -3.14
N SER A 193 -9.35 -0.91 -4.08
CA SER A 193 -8.91 -1.33 -5.41
C SER A 193 -7.71 -2.28 -5.34
N ALA A 194 -6.70 -1.97 -4.54
CA ALA A 194 -5.54 -2.82 -4.34
C ALA A 194 -5.91 -4.19 -3.74
N SER A 195 -6.80 -4.18 -2.75
CA SER A 195 -7.29 -5.41 -2.10
C SER A 195 -8.08 -6.29 -3.07
N MET A 196 -8.96 -5.69 -3.88
CA MET A 196 -9.76 -6.42 -4.89
C MET A 196 -8.88 -7.00 -5.99
N SER A 197 -7.89 -6.26 -6.50
CA SER A 197 -6.95 -6.75 -7.52
C SER A 197 -6.14 -7.94 -7.02
N THR A 198 -5.65 -7.87 -5.77
CA THR A 198 -4.92 -8.98 -5.17
C THR A 198 -5.82 -10.21 -4.96
N LEU A 199 -7.04 -9.99 -4.44
CA LEU A 199 -7.99 -11.08 -4.18
C LEU A 199 -8.41 -11.78 -5.47
N SER A 200 -8.72 -11.03 -6.54
CA SER A 200 -9.09 -11.59 -7.84
C SER A 200 -7.97 -12.44 -8.45
N SER A 201 -6.73 -11.96 -8.35
CA SER A 201 -5.56 -12.71 -8.81
C SER A 201 -5.36 -14.02 -8.04
N LEU A 202 -5.56 -14.01 -6.71
CA LEU A 202 -5.46 -15.20 -5.87
C LEU A 202 -6.57 -16.21 -6.16
N VAL A 203 -7.82 -15.76 -6.29
CA VAL A 203 -8.96 -16.62 -6.64
C VAL A 203 -8.76 -17.26 -7.99
N LEU A 204 -8.32 -16.48 -9.00
CA LEU A 204 -8.08 -17.00 -10.34
C LEU A 204 -6.95 -18.04 -10.38
N THR A 205 -5.92 -17.86 -9.54
CA THR A 205 -4.78 -18.79 -9.48
C THR A 205 -5.12 -20.08 -8.74
N SER A 206 -6.08 -20.03 -7.81
CA SER A 206 -6.52 -21.18 -7.01
C SER A 206 -7.61 -22.02 -7.68
N SER A 207 -8.22 -21.53 -8.75
CA SER A 207 -9.27 -22.23 -9.53
C SER A 207 -8.68 -23.03 -10.68
#